data_9a7c9b3d88fd5359f379f608e3eae654
#
_entry.id   9a7c9b3d88fd5359f379f608e3eae654
#
_cell.length_a   1.000
_cell.length_b   1.000
_cell.length_c   1.000
_cell.angle_alpha   90.00
_cell.angle_beta   90.00
_cell.angle_gamma   90.00
#
_symmetry.space_group_name_H-M   'P 1'
#
loop_
_entity.id
_entity.type
_entity.pdbx_description
1 polymer ?
#
loop_
_entity_poly.entity_id
_entity_poly.type
_entity_poly.pdbx_seq_one_letter_code
_entity_poly.pdbx_strand_id
1 'polypeptide(L)'
;MLSYVFGRQRRNFGIHSRYIDGTVLEPGFELDELVAPLLALERYINKTDDKSILSDPDIVQGISLILNRLRQHEAASCRLYDTFLQPTDDEHVYPYITYDNVLVWKALKDLAQLAPQYAHLEKTASEIKDAIMTHCVQKDAAGKPYFGWSIDLNGSHDVYDEPPGSLQLLPFFDFCSPNDEIYRNTVAMIRSPEYKYSFANSPINEIGCPHAPHPWILSLANSLLCGRVEHCLSLIHI
;
A
#
# COMPACT_ATOMS: atom_id res chain seq x y z
N MET A 1 12.45 14.84 -12.41
CA MET A 1 12.52 13.86 -11.31
C MET A 1 12.03 12.48 -11.75
N LEU A 2 10.82 12.33 -12.33
CA LEU A 2 10.31 11.01 -12.77
C LEU A 2 11.23 10.32 -13.78
N SER A 3 11.69 10.98 -14.84
CA SER A 3 12.65 10.40 -15.79
C SER A 3 13.94 9.91 -15.13
N TYR A 4 14.37 10.58 -14.06
CA TYR A 4 15.49 10.11 -13.25
C TYR A 4 15.17 8.81 -12.51
N VAL A 5 14.03 8.74 -11.82
CA VAL A 5 13.58 7.54 -11.11
C VAL A 5 13.48 6.36 -12.08
N PHE A 6 12.76 6.54 -13.18
CA PHE A 6 12.58 5.49 -14.18
C PHE A 6 13.90 5.10 -14.87
N GLY A 7 14.75 6.06 -15.21
CA GLY A 7 16.04 5.81 -15.86
C GLY A 7 17.07 5.16 -14.97
N ARG A 8 17.21 5.58 -13.70
CA ARG A 8 18.21 5.04 -12.77
C ARG A 8 17.79 3.73 -12.11
N GLN A 9 16.50 3.60 -11.81
CA GLN A 9 15.99 2.43 -11.09
C GLN A 9 15.56 1.27 -12.00
N ARG A 10 15.58 1.42 -13.30
CA ARG A 10 15.02 0.46 -14.26
C ARG A 10 15.44 -0.99 -14.10
N ARG A 11 16.55 -1.27 -13.41
CA ARG A 11 17.01 -2.65 -13.09
C ARG A 11 16.69 -3.07 -11.67
N ASN A 12 16.39 -2.12 -10.80
CA ASN A 12 16.29 -2.30 -9.35
C ASN A 12 14.94 -1.80 -8.79
N PHE A 13 13.87 -1.81 -9.60
CA PHE A 13 12.53 -1.52 -9.12
C PHE A 13 12.11 -2.49 -8.02
N GLY A 14 11.54 -1.97 -6.93
CA GLY A 14 11.13 -2.77 -5.79
C GLY A 14 12.29 -3.26 -4.92
N ILE A 15 13.48 -2.68 -5.04
CA ILE A 15 14.58 -2.95 -4.13
C ILE A 15 14.57 -1.88 -3.03
N HIS A 16 14.52 -2.33 -1.80
CA HIS A 16 14.40 -1.56 -0.58
C HIS A 16 15.33 -0.33 -0.56
N SER A 17 16.62 -0.51 -0.70
CA SER A 17 17.57 0.58 -0.47
C SER A 17 18.61 0.68 -1.58
N ARG A 18 18.81 1.92 -2.09
CA ARG A 18 19.72 2.23 -3.19
C ARG A 18 20.47 3.53 -2.97
N TYR A 19 21.71 3.58 -3.44
CA TYR A 19 22.42 4.84 -3.62
C TYR A 19 21.80 5.66 -4.76
N ILE A 20 22.12 6.96 -4.78
CA ILE A 20 21.58 7.89 -5.78
C ILE A 20 21.94 7.49 -7.24
N ASP A 21 23.03 6.76 -7.44
CA ASP A 21 23.44 6.24 -8.76
C ASP A 21 22.69 4.95 -9.17
N GLY A 22 21.80 4.44 -8.29
CA GLY A 22 21.02 3.21 -8.50
C GLY A 22 21.72 1.94 -8.03
N THR A 23 22.93 2.02 -7.46
CA THR A 23 23.59 0.86 -6.84
C THR A 23 22.79 0.39 -5.64
N VAL A 24 22.55 -0.92 -5.57
CA VAL A 24 21.81 -1.54 -4.45
C VAL A 24 22.64 -1.43 -3.17
N LEU A 25 22.04 -0.90 -2.11
CA LEU A 25 22.61 -0.89 -0.77
C LEU A 25 22.14 -2.12 0.01
N GLU A 26 20.83 -2.34 0.05
CA GLU A 26 20.20 -3.49 0.70
C GLU A 26 19.22 -4.16 -0.27
N PRO A 27 19.37 -5.49 -0.52
CA PRO A 27 18.67 -6.15 -1.63
C PRO A 27 17.26 -6.65 -1.29
N GLY A 28 16.64 -6.21 -0.18
CA GLY A 28 15.27 -6.55 0.17
C GLY A 28 14.29 -6.14 -0.93
N PHE A 29 13.29 -6.99 -1.19
CA PHE A 29 12.23 -6.68 -2.14
C PHE A 29 11.01 -6.13 -1.41
N GLU A 30 10.47 -5.03 -1.92
CA GLU A 30 9.28 -4.35 -1.43
C GLU A 30 8.30 -4.07 -2.56
N LEU A 31 7.07 -4.52 -2.34
CA LEU A 31 6.03 -4.42 -3.35
C LEU A 31 5.51 -2.97 -3.50
N ASP A 32 5.41 -2.24 -2.40
CA ASP A 32 5.05 -0.82 -2.40
C ASP A 32 6.11 0.03 -3.12
N GLU A 33 7.41 -0.21 -2.88
CA GLU A 33 8.52 0.40 -3.62
C GLU A 33 8.47 0.09 -5.13
N LEU A 34 8.03 -1.12 -5.49
CA LEU A 34 7.90 -1.51 -6.90
C LEU A 34 6.87 -0.66 -7.62
N VAL A 35 5.74 -0.35 -7.00
CA VAL A 35 4.62 0.35 -7.64
C VAL A 35 4.58 1.85 -7.38
N ALA A 36 5.34 2.36 -6.40
CA ALA A 36 5.42 3.77 -6.07
C ALA A 36 5.72 4.68 -7.29
N PRO A 37 6.62 4.31 -8.24
CA PRO A 37 6.84 5.11 -9.45
C PRO A 37 5.60 5.27 -10.33
N LEU A 38 4.73 4.25 -10.42
CA LEU A 38 3.48 4.31 -11.19
C LEU A 38 2.48 5.27 -10.54
N LEU A 39 2.33 5.20 -9.21
CA LEU A 39 1.49 6.13 -8.44
C LEU A 39 2.00 7.58 -8.55
N ALA A 40 3.32 7.77 -8.51
CA ALA A 40 3.94 9.07 -8.69
C ALA A 40 3.72 9.63 -10.12
N LEU A 41 3.76 8.78 -11.14
CA LEU A 41 3.50 9.14 -12.53
C LEU A 41 2.06 9.62 -12.72
N GLU A 42 1.10 8.89 -12.16
CA GLU A 42 -0.32 9.27 -12.18
C GLU A 42 -0.53 10.64 -11.52
N ARG A 43 -0.01 10.85 -10.31
CA ARG A 43 -0.11 12.13 -9.61
C ARG A 43 0.53 13.28 -10.37
N TYR A 44 1.67 13.05 -11.03
CA TYR A 44 2.31 14.04 -11.87
C TYR A 44 1.40 14.45 -13.02
N ILE A 45 0.86 13.49 -13.77
CA ILE A 45 -0.02 13.75 -14.92
C ILE A 45 -1.28 14.49 -14.49
N ASN A 46 -1.93 14.07 -13.38
CA ASN A 46 -3.12 14.74 -12.88
C ASN A 46 -2.88 16.18 -12.41
N LYS A 47 -1.66 16.46 -11.91
CA LYS A 47 -1.29 17.82 -11.48
C LYS A 47 -0.89 18.74 -12.60
N THR A 48 -0.28 18.22 -13.66
CA THR A 48 0.35 19.02 -14.72
C THR A 48 -0.39 18.95 -16.05
N ASP A 49 -1.29 17.97 -16.24
CA ASP A 49 -1.92 17.58 -17.51
C ASP A 49 -0.90 17.21 -18.61
N ASP A 50 0.36 16.95 -18.23
CA ASP A 50 1.43 16.58 -19.15
C ASP A 50 1.42 15.08 -19.44
N LYS A 51 0.62 14.68 -20.42
CA LYS A 51 0.58 13.30 -20.93
C LYS A 51 1.76 12.96 -21.87
N SER A 52 2.54 13.95 -22.31
CA SER A 52 3.68 13.71 -23.20
C SER A 52 4.76 12.85 -22.53
N ILE A 53 4.86 12.89 -21.21
CA ILE A 53 5.76 12.07 -20.41
C ILE A 53 5.57 10.56 -20.66
N LEU A 54 4.37 10.12 -21.03
CA LEU A 54 4.08 8.70 -21.35
C LEU A 54 4.75 8.24 -22.66
N SER A 55 5.35 9.15 -23.43
CA SER A 55 6.16 8.85 -24.61
C SER A 55 7.66 8.87 -24.32
N ASP A 56 8.08 9.24 -23.11
CA ASP A 56 9.49 9.20 -22.71
C ASP A 56 9.99 7.75 -22.70
N PRO A 57 11.07 7.42 -23.43
CA PRO A 57 11.57 6.05 -23.53
C PRO A 57 11.95 5.41 -22.18
N ASP A 58 12.46 6.18 -21.21
CA ASP A 58 12.79 5.68 -19.89
C ASP A 58 11.52 5.33 -19.10
N ILE A 59 10.46 6.15 -19.22
CA ILE A 59 9.16 5.91 -18.60
C ILE A 59 8.51 4.64 -19.20
N VAL A 60 8.45 4.52 -20.51
CA VAL A 60 7.88 3.35 -21.20
C VAL A 60 8.60 2.07 -20.81
N GLN A 61 9.94 2.11 -20.82
CA GLN A 61 10.75 0.96 -20.44
C GLN A 61 10.56 0.63 -18.97
N GLY A 62 10.53 1.63 -18.08
CA GLY A 62 10.36 1.44 -16.65
C GLY A 62 9.00 0.83 -16.30
N ILE A 63 7.91 1.31 -16.91
CA ILE A 63 6.58 0.69 -16.77
C ILE A 63 6.63 -0.79 -17.16
N SER A 64 7.25 -1.10 -18.29
CA SER A 64 7.39 -2.48 -18.77
C SER A 64 8.15 -3.37 -17.78
N LEU A 65 9.24 -2.84 -17.20
CA LEU A 65 10.03 -3.56 -16.19
C LEU A 65 9.27 -3.79 -14.89
N ILE A 66 8.53 -2.79 -14.40
CA ILE A 66 7.67 -2.90 -13.21
C ILE A 66 6.61 -3.99 -13.42
N LEU A 67 5.88 -3.94 -14.55
CA LEU A 67 4.86 -4.93 -14.87
C LEU A 67 5.43 -6.35 -15.01
N ASN A 68 6.65 -6.49 -15.55
CA ASN A 68 7.34 -7.78 -15.63
C ASN A 68 7.77 -8.28 -14.25
N ARG A 69 8.21 -7.38 -13.36
CA ARG A 69 8.58 -7.73 -11.99
C ARG A 69 7.36 -8.18 -11.19
N LEU A 70 6.24 -7.48 -11.29
CA LEU A 70 4.97 -7.88 -10.67
C LEU A 70 4.59 -9.33 -11.02
N ARG A 71 4.70 -9.74 -12.29
CA ARG A 71 4.38 -11.12 -12.70
C ARG A 71 5.24 -12.18 -12.00
N GLN A 72 6.45 -11.83 -11.55
CA GLN A 72 7.34 -12.76 -10.85
C GLN A 72 6.92 -12.98 -9.39
N HIS A 73 6.16 -12.05 -8.84
CA HIS A 73 5.68 -12.04 -7.46
C HIS A 73 4.19 -12.41 -7.35
N GLU A 74 3.56 -12.79 -8.48
CA GLU A 74 2.15 -13.17 -8.51
C GLU A 74 1.95 -14.57 -7.91
N ALA A 75 0.97 -14.71 -7.01
CA ALA A 75 0.58 -15.99 -6.45
C ALA A 75 0.06 -16.94 -7.54
N ALA A 76 0.39 -18.23 -7.43
CA ALA A 76 -0.02 -19.22 -8.42
C ALA A 76 -1.54 -19.45 -8.48
N SER A 77 -2.27 -19.17 -7.42
CA SER A 77 -3.69 -19.49 -7.26
C SER A 77 -4.64 -18.29 -7.38
N CYS A 78 -4.13 -17.04 -7.29
CA CYS A 78 -4.95 -15.82 -7.33
C CYS A 78 -4.12 -14.59 -7.73
N ARG A 79 -4.79 -13.46 -7.91
CA ARG A 79 -4.15 -12.17 -8.24
C ARG A 79 -3.71 -11.41 -6.99
N LEU A 80 -2.89 -12.06 -6.14
CA LEU A 80 -2.16 -11.37 -5.07
C LEU A 80 -0.66 -11.47 -5.35
N TYR A 81 0.08 -10.52 -4.82
CA TYR A 81 1.52 -10.37 -5.03
C TYR A 81 2.23 -10.42 -3.69
N ASP A 82 3.29 -11.21 -3.63
CA ASP A 82 4.11 -11.33 -2.44
C ASP A 82 5.10 -10.17 -2.32
N THR A 83 5.55 -9.95 -1.09
CA THR A 83 6.65 -9.03 -0.76
C THR A 83 7.59 -9.72 0.23
N PHE A 84 8.83 -9.26 0.34
CA PHE A 84 9.78 -9.77 1.33
C PHE A 84 9.84 -8.85 2.55
N LEU A 85 9.78 -7.54 2.37
CA LEU A 85 9.71 -6.57 3.46
C LEU A 85 8.36 -5.86 3.43
N GLN A 86 7.94 -5.34 4.58
CA GLN A 86 6.78 -4.49 4.74
C GLN A 86 7.18 -2.99 4.66
N PRO A 87 6.24 -2.04 4.55
CA PRO A 87 6.56 -0.61 4.37
C PRO A 87 7.38 0.08 5.47
N THR A 88 7.75 -0.61 6.55
CA THR A 88 8.73 -0.17 7.54
C THR A 88 10.11 -0.78 7.35
N ASP A 89 10.37 -1.39 6.20
CA ASP A 89 11.64 -2.05 5.87
C ASP A 89 11.94 -3.30 6.74
N ASP A 90 10.94 -3.79 7.48
CA ASP A 90 11.05 -4.94 8.37
C ASP A 90 10.47 -6.21 7.73
N GLU A 91 10.97 -7.40 8.14
CA GLU A 91 10.35 -8.67 7.79
C GLU A 91 8.96 -8.81 8.43
N HIS A 92 8.04 -9.44 7.73
CA HIS A 92 6.67 -9.69 8.17
C HIS A 92 6.33 -11.18 8.22
N VAL A 93 5.14 -11.53 8.75
CA VAL A 93 4.81 -12.93 9.07
C VAL A 93 4.41 -13.74 7.83
N TYR A 94 3.54 -13.18 6.97
CA TYR A 94 2.98 -13.86 5.80
C TYR A 94 3.21 -13.09 4.51
N PRO A 95 3.39 -13.78 3.35
CA PRO A 95 3.95 -13.16 2.13
C PRO A 95 3.04 -12.12 1.45
N TYR A 96 1.72 -12.14 1.69
CA TYR A 96 0.78 -11.28 0.96
C TYR A 96 0.23 -10.20 1.88
N ILE A 97 0.81 -8.99 1.83
CA ILE A 97 0.35 -7.83 2.61
C ILE A 97 -0.84 -7.19 1.89
N THR A 98 -1.92 -6.97 2.63
CA THR A 98 -3.17 -6.39 2.09
C THR A 98 -2.95 -4.97 1.58
N TYR A 99 -2.27 -4.12 2.35
CA TYR A 99 -1.97 -2.74 1.95
C TYR A 99 -1.20 -2.68 0.63
N ASP A 100 -0.12 -3.44 0.49
CA ASP A 100 0.71 -3.45 -0.71
C ASP A 100 -0.07 -3.91 -1.94
N ASN A 101 -0.94 -4.91 -1.78
CA ASN A 101 -1.81 -5.38 -2.86
C ASN A 101 -2.86 -4.33 -3.25
N VAL A 102 -3.32 -3.49 -2.31
CA VAL A 102 -4.16 -2.33 -2.63
C VAL A 102 -3.37 -1.29 -3.43
N LEU A 103 -2.09 -1.08 -3.13
CA LEU A 103 -1.24 -0.20 -3.95
C LEU A 103 -1.04 -0.74 -5.36
N VAL A 104 -0.83 -2.05 -5.53
CA VAL A 104 -0.77 -2.68 -6.87
C VAL A 104 -2.09 -2.48 -7.62
N TRP A 105 -3.22 -2.76 -6.96
CA TRP A 105 -4.55 -2.51 -7.54
C TRP A 105 -4.69 -1.07 -8.02
N LYS A 106 -4.36 -0.09 -7.16
CA LYS A 106 -4.45 1.34 -7.49
C LYS A 106 -3.56 1.71 -8.65
N ALA A 107 -2.30 1.30 -8.61
CA ALA A 107 -1.32 1.60 -9.66
C ALA A 107 -1.74 1.07 -11.04
N LEU A 108 -2.24 -0.17 -11.11
CA LEU A 108 -2.67 -0.76 -12.38
C LEU A 108 -3.98 -0.16 -12.89
N LYS A 109 -4.94 0.13 -12.00
CA LYS A 109 -6.17 0.82 -12.34
C LYS A 109 -5.90 2.21 -12.92
N ASP A 110 -5.05 2.99 -12.24
CA ASP A 110 -4.70 4.33 -12.68
C ASP A 110 -3.95 4.30 -14.02
N LEU A 111 -2.98 3.41 -14.16
CA LEU A 111 -2.23 3.26 -15.41
C LEU A 111 -3.14 2.88 -16.60
N ALA A 112 -4.16 2.03 -16.35
CA ALA A 112 -5.15 1.68 -17.37
C ALA A 112 -5.94 2.89 -17.88
N GLN A 113 -6.19 3.87 -17.01
CA GLN A 113 -6.94 5.09 -17.34
C GLN A 113 -6.05 6.17 -18.00
N LEU A 114 -4.75 6.15 -17.74
CA LEU A 114 -3.82 7.15 -18.27
C LEU A 114 -3.60 7.03 -19.77
N ALA A 115 -3.56 5.81 -20.32
CA ALA A 115 -3.24 5.62 -21.73
C ALA A 115 -3.86 4.34 -22.32
N PRO A 116 -4.36 4.41 -23.59
CA PRO A 116 -5.07 3.29 -24.23
C PRO A 116 -4.27 1.98 -24.31
N GLN A 117 -2.94 2.06 -24.46
CA GLN A 117 -2.07 0.88 -24.53
C GLN A 117 -2.07 0.05 -23.25
N TYR A 118 -2.45 0.63 -22.10
CA TYR A 118 -2.54 -0.02 -20.80
C TYR A 118 -3.98 -0.38 -20.40
N ALA A 119 -4.99 -0.11 -21.22
CA ALA A 119 -6.40 -0.34 -20.89
C ALA A 119 -6.70 -1.80 -20.49
N HIS A 120 -5.91 -2.76 -20.96
CA HIS A 120 -6.02 -4.18 -20.58
C HIS A 120 -5.77 -4.43 -19.09
N LEU A 121 -5.07 -3.54 -18.40
CA LEU A 121 -4.78 -3.63 -16.96
C LEU A 121 -6.02 -3.40 -16.08
N GLU A 122 -7.09 -2.80 -16.62
CA GLU A 122 -8.35 -2.63 -15.87
C GLU A 122 -8.92 -3.99 -15.41
N LYS A 123 -8.87 -4.99 -16.29
CA LYS A 123 -9.27 -6.35 -15.92
C LYS A 123 -8.39 -6.92 -14.80
N THR A 124 -7.08 -6.76 -14.92
CA THR A 124 -6.13 -7.22 -13.89
C THR A 124 -6.39 -6.52 -12.55
N ALA A 125 -6.63 -5.20 -12.56
CA ALA A 125 -6.98 -4.45 -11.36
C ALA A 125 -8.28 -4.98 -10.73
N SER A 126 -9.32 -5.28 -11.53
CA SER A 126 -10.53 -5.90 -11.01
C SER A 126 -10.27 -7.25 -10.34
N GLU A 127 -9.48 -8.11 -10.99
CA GLU A 127 -9.11 -9.42 -10.45
C GLU A 127 -8.32 -9.31 -9.13
N ILE A 128 -7.45 -8.29 -9.00
CA ILE A 128 -6.73 -8.01 -7.74
C ILE A 128 -7.71 -7.60 -6.65
N LYS A 129 -8.64 -6.70 -6.94
CA LYS A 129 -9.64 -6.28 -5.97
C LYS A 129 -10.48 -7.46 -5.48
N ASP A 130 -10.93 -8.31 -6.39
CA ASP A 130 -11.68 -9.52 -6.05
C ASP A 130 -10.86 -10.49 -5.19
N ALA A 131 -9.56 -10.65 -5.49
CA ALA A 131 -8.64 -11.47 -4.70
C ALA A 131 -8.44 -10.91 -3.29
N ILE A 132 -8.24 -9.60 -3.14
CA ILE A 132 -8.15 -8.94 -1.82
C ILE A 132 -9.44 -9.16 -1.03
N MET A 133 -10.60 -8.93 -1.64
CA MET A 133 -11.89 -9.10 -0.96
C MET A 133 -12.17 -10.56 -0.58
N THR A 134 -11.66 -11.51 -1.36
CA THR A 134 -11.86 -12.95 -1.13
C THR A 134 -10.93 -13.50 -0.05
N HIS A 135 -9.66 -13.10 -0.07
CA HIS A 135 -8.61 -13.73 0.74
C HIS A 135 -8.14 -12.90 1.93
N CYS A 136 -8.14 -11.56 1.80
CA CYS A 136 -7.63 -10.68 2.87
C CYS A 136 -8.70 -10.27 3.88
N VAL A 137 -10.00 -10.49 3.58
CA VAL A 137 -11.07 -10.25 4.54
C VAL A 137 -11.19 -11.43 5.47
N GLN A 138 -11.02 -11.17 6.76
CA GLN A 138 -11.06 -12.14 7.86
C GLN A 138 -12.27 -11.86 8.76
N LYS A 139 -12.53 -12.71 9.75
CA LYS A 139 -13.57 -12.52 10.75
C LYS A 139 -12.99 -12.61 12.15
N ASP A 140 -13.42 -11.70 13.01
CA ASP A 140 -13.09 -11.77 14.44
C ASP A 140 -13.90 -12.88 15.15
N ALA A 141 -13.67 -13.05 16.44
CA ALA A 141 -14.38 -14.06 17.25
C ALA A 141 -15.91 -13.83 17.34
N ALA A 142 -16.39 -12.62 17.06
CA ALA A 142 -17.80 -12.27 16.98
C ALA A 142 -18.38 -12.41 15.55
N GLY A 143 -17.56 -12.82 14.59
CA GLY A 143 -17.93 -12.97 13.17
C GLY A 143 -17.92 -11.67 12.38
N LYS A 144 -17.42 -10.55 12.92
CA LYS A 144 -17.34 -9.28 12.23
C LYS A 144 -16.20 -9.30 11.21
N PRO A 145 -16.44 -8.88 9.95
CA PRO A 145 -15.41 -8.86 8.93
C PRO A 145 -14.42 -7.71 9.13
N TYR A 146 -13.13 -7.95 8.86
CA TYR A 146 -12.06 -6.96 8.86
C TYR A 146 -10.97 -7.34 7.86
N PHE A 147 -10.11 -6.41 7.45
CA PHE A 147 -8.93 -6.70 6.66
C PHE A 147 -7.80 -7.22 7.54
N GLY A 148 -7.31 -8.43 7.28
CA GLY A 148 -6.04 -8.92 7.84
C GLY A 148 -4.87 -8.12 7.26
N TRP A 149 -3.79 -7.97 8.03
CA TRP A 149 -2.58 -7.29 7.56
C TRP A 149 -1.89 -8.09 6.47
N SER A 150 -1.47 -9.30 6.80
CA SER A 150 -0.82 -10.23 5.89
C SER A 150 -1.46 -11.62 5.95
N ILE A 151 -1.40 -12.38 4.87
CA ILE A 151 -2.01 -13.70 4.73
C ILE A 151 -1.07 -14.69 4.02
N ASP A 152 -1.29 -16.01 4.25
CA ASP A 152 -0.52 -17.10 3.62
C ASP A 152 -1.28 -17.86 2.51
N LEU A 153 -2.53 -17.49 2.21
CA LEU A 153 -3.46 -18.21 1.31
C LEU A 153 -3.84 -19.63 1.76
N ASN A 154 -3.44 -20.06 2.97
CA ASN A 154 -3.76 -21.36 3.55
C ASN A 154 -4.65 -21.25 4.80
N GLY A 155 -5.18 -20.06 5.05
CA GLY A 155 -6.09 -19.77 6.16
C GLY A 155 -5.44 -19.06 7.35
N SER A 156 -4.11 -18.80 7.32
CA SER A 156 -3.44 -18.01 8.34
C SER A 156 -3.40 -16.54 7.93
N HIS A 157 -3.48 -15.67 8.92
CA HIS A 157 -3.39 -14.23 8.74
C HIS A 157 -2.81 -13.56 9.98
N ASP A 158 -2.31 -12.34 9.82
CA ASP A 158 -1.82 -11.51 10.91
C ASP A 158 -2.76 -10.32 11.16
N VAL A 159 -2.89 -9.98 12.45
CA VAL A 159 -3.58 -8.77 12.92
C VAL A 159 -2.50 -7.75 13.32
N TYR A 160 -2.17 -6.91 12.39
CA TYR A 160 -1.11 -5.93 12.53
C TYR A 160 -1.48 -4.65 11.76
N ASP A 161 -0.83 -3.56 12.03
CA ASP A 161 -0.85 -2.34 11.23
C ASP A 161 0.37 -1.49 11.58
N GLU A 162 0.81 -0.69 10.63
CA GLU A 162 1.92 0.24 10.81
C GLU A 162 1.68 1.55 10.05
N PRO A 163 2.13 2.69 10.59
CA PRO A 163 1.80 3.98 9.97
C PRO A 163 2.28 4.17 8.52
N PRO A 164 3.45 3.70 8.07
CA PRO A 164 3.88 3.84 6.68
C PRO A 164 2.99 3.14 5.66
N GLY A 165 2.45 1.97 6.02
CA GLY A 165 1.63 1.13 5.16
C GLY A 165 0.24 0.85 5.71
N SER A 166 -0.35 1.76 6.49
CA SER A 166 -1.56 1.52 7.27
C SER A 166 -2.79 1.13 6.44
N LEU A 167 -3.51 0.12 6.91
CA LEU A 167 -4.86 -0.24 6.44
C LEU A 167 -5.88 0.91 6.61
N GLN A 168 -5.56 1.92 7.43
CA GLN A 168 -6.36 3.14 7.52
C GLN A 168 -6.34 3.93 6.21
N LEU A 169 -5.33 3.77 5.35
CA LEU A 169 -5.20 4.49 4.09
C LEU A 169 -6.04 3.92 2.92
N LEU A 170 -6.73 2.80 3.10
CA LEU A 170 -7.51 2.19 2.02
C LEU A 170 -8.51 3.15 1.35
N PRO A 171 -9.25 4.02 2.08
CA PRO A 171 -10.11 5.02 1.46
C PRO A 171 -9.34 6.14 0.73
N PHE A 172 -8.15 6.49 1.17
CA PHE A 172 -7.30 7.48 0.50
C PHE A 172 -6.89 7.03 -0.91
N PHE A 173 -6.79 5.72 -1.12
CA PHE A 173 -6.55 5.11 -2.43
C PHE A 173 -7.83 4.78 -3.20
N ASP A 174 -9.00 5.19 -2.73
CA ASP A 174 -10.31 4.87 -3.32
C ASP A 174 -10.64 3.37 -3.37
N PHE A 175 -10.00 2.56 -2.53
CA PHE A 175 -10.24 1.11 -2.50
C PHE A 175 -11.60 0.77 -1.90
N CYS A 176 -11.98 1.45 -0.82
CA CYS A 176 -13.26 1.31 -0.14
C CYS A 176 -13.78 2.66 0.36
N SER A 177 -15.04 2.72 0.78
CA SER A 177 -15.61 3.88 1.46
C SER A 177 -15.13 3.95 2.92
N PRO A 178 -14.93 5.16 3.50
CA PRO A 178 -14.75 5.31 4.95
C PRO A 178 -15.91 4.76 5.79
N ASN A 179 -17.09 4.59 5.17
CA ASN A 179 -18.29 4.05 5.82
C ASN A 179 -18.45 2.53 5.61
N ASP A 180 -17.55 1.89 4.87
CA ASP A 180 -17.57 0.45 4.67
C ASP A 180 -17.42 -0.29 6.00
N GLU A 181 -18.23 -1.33 6.22
CA GLU A 181 -18.26 -2.09 7.46
C GLU A 181 -16.91 -2.76 7.74
N ILE A 182 -16.32 -3.37 6.72
CA ILE A 182 -15.03 -4.09 6.85
C ILE A 182 -13.93 -3.11 7.27
N TYR A 183 -13.88 -1.96 6.59
CA TYR A 183 -12.92 -0.90 6.90
C TYR A 183 -13.09 -0.36 8.32
N ARG A 184 -14.34 -0.05 8.72
CA ARG A 184 -14.62 0.47 10.06
C ARG A 184 -14.24 -0.53 11.16
N ASN A 185 -14.52 -1.80 10.96
CA ASN A 185 -14.12 -2.85 11.90
C ASN A 185 -12.59 -2.97 11.98
N THR A 186 -11.90 -2.88 10.85
CA THR A 186 -10.42 -2.88 10.79
C THR A 186 -9.86 -1.72 11.62
N VAL A 187 -10.32 -0.49 11.36
CA VAL A 187 -9.85 0.70 12.08
C VAL A 187 -10.17 0.62 13.57
N ALA A 188 -11.37 0.14 13.93
CA ALA A 188 -11.73 -0.05 15.34
C ALA A 188 -10.80 -1.03 16.04
N MET A 189 -10.41 -2.12 15.38
CA MET A 189 -9.54 -3.14 15.93
C MET A 189 -8.11 -2.63 16.15
N ILE A 190 -7.48 -2.03 15.13
CA ILE A 190 -6.09 -1.55 15.24
C ILE A 190 -5.95 -0.33 16.17
N ARG A 191 -7.04 0.36 16.48
CA ARG A 191 -7.07 1.48 17.42
C ARG A 191 -7.65 1.10 18.79
N SER A 192 -8.01 -0.15 18.99
CA SER A 192 -8.53 -0.62 20.28
C SER A 192 -7.43 -0.67 21.35
N PRO A 193 -7.77 -0.53 22.65
CA PRO A 193 -6.79 -0.71 23.72
C PRO A 193 -6.15 -2.10 23.76
N GLU A 194 -6.78 -3.10 23.16
CA GLU A 194 -6.29 -4.49 23.07
C GLU A 194 -5.23 -4.67 21.99
N TYR A 195 -5.15 -3.74 21.02
CA TYR A 195 -4.12 -3.82 19.98
C TYR A 195 -2.77 -3.39 20.55
N LYS A 196 -1.77 -4.25 20.41
CA LYS A 196 -0.45 -4.13 21.04
C LYS A 196 0.26 -2.78 20.80
N TYR A 197 0.07 -2.18 19.64
CA TYR A 197 0.71 -0.93 19.23
C TYR A 197 -0.24 0.26 19.22
N SER A 198 -1.44 0.10 19.82
CA SER A 198 -2.38 1.19 20.01
C SER A 198 -2.03 1.99 21.27
N PHE A 199 -2.10 3.29 21.13
CA PHE A 199 -1.96 4.25 22.24
C PHE A 199 -3.31 4.87 22.60
N ALA A 200 -4.37 4.09 22.56
CA ALA A 200 -5.76 4.50 22.79
C ALA A 200 -5.99 5.25 24.13
N ASN A 201 -5.18 4.94 25.15
CA ASN A 201 -5.26 5.56 26.47
C ASN A 201 -4.23 6.69 26.69
N SER A 202 -3.52 7.10 25.65
CA SER A 202 -2.59 8.23 25.71
C SER A 202 -3.26 9.54 25.27
N PRO A 203 -2.69 10.72 25.61
CA PRO A 203 -3.17 11.99 25.09
C PRO A 203 -3.19 12.04 23.55
N ILE A 204 -2.29 11.32 22.91
CA ILE A 204 -2.23 11.15 21.44
C ILE A 204 -2.70 9.72 21.13
N ASN A 205 -4.00 9.57 20.87
CA ASN A 205 -4.62 8.30 20.52
C ASN A 205 -4.30 7.92 19.07
N GLU A 206 -3.06 7.50 18.82
CA GLU A 206 -2.55 7.05 17.53
C GLU A 206 -1.86 5.70 17.67
N ILE A 207 -1.48 5.08 16.56
CA ILE A 207 -0.75 3.82 16.58
C ILE A 207 0.75 4.04 16.36
N GLY A 208 1.54 3.13 16.90
CA GLY A 208 2.95 2.92 16.58
C GLY A 208 3.16 1.57 15.92
N CYS A 209 4.39 1.11 15.91
CA CYS A 209 4.79 -0.23 15.46
C CYS A 209 6.11 -0.62 16.15
N PRO A 210 6.66 -1.84 15.96
CA PRO A 210 7.96 -2.22 16.53
C PRO A 210 9.09 -1.27 16.12
N HIS A 211 9.07 -0.79 14.88
CA HIS A 211 10.05 0.14 14.33
C HIS A 211 10.02 1.49 15.07
N ALA A 212 8.83 1.96 15.47
CA ALA A 212 8.63 3.18 16.26
C ALA A 212 7.57 2.91 17.36
N PRO A 213 7.98 2.41 18.55
CA PRO A 213 7.08 1.93 19.60
C PRO A 213 6.50 3.09 20.45
N HIS A 214 5.93 4.10 19.80
CA HIS A 214 5.24 5.26 20.38
C HIS A 214 4.23 5.80 19.37
N PRO A 215 3.29 6.69 19.78
CA PRO A 215 2.36 7.31 18.85
C PRO A 215 3.13 8.03 17.72
N TRP A 216 2.86 7.63 16.50
CA TRP A 216 3.63 8.16 15.36
C TRP A 216 2.86 9.27 14.63
N ILE A 217 3.54 10.37 14.33
CA ILE A 217 2.95 11.52 13.63
C ILE A 217 2.38 11.12 12.25
N LEU A 218 2.95 10.09 11.63
CA LEU A 218 2.45 9.55 10.36
C LEU A 218 1.07 8.90 10.52
N SER A 219 0.78 8.25 11.65
CA SER A 219 -0.56 7.74 11.97
C SER A 219 -1.60 8.86 12.08
N LEU A 220 -1.19 10.02 12.64
CA LEU A 220 -2.04 11.21 12.66
C LEU A 220 -2.32 11.75 11.24
N ALA A 221 -1.30 11.77 10.39
CA ALA A 221 -1.46 12.16 8.98
C ALA A 221 -2.42 11.19 8.24
N ASN A 222 -2.31 9.88 8.48
CA ASN A 222 -3.23 8.88 7.92
C ASN A 222 -4.69 9.15 8.35
N SER A 223 -4.90 9.49 9.63
CA SER A 223 -6.22 9.87 10.14
C SER A 223 -6.80 11.10 9.42
N LEU A 224 -5.99 12.12 9.15
CA LEU A 224 -6.40 13.30 8.39
C LEU A 224 -6.75 12.96 6.94
N LEU A 225 -5.91 12.19 6.26
CA LEU A 225 -6.10 11.78 4.87
C LEU A 225 -7.38 10.96 4.67
N CYS A 226 -7.81 10.23 5.71
CA CYS A 226 -9.03 9.41 5.70
C CYS A 226 -10.25 10.11 6.31
N GLY A 227 -10.22 11.43 6.46
CA GLY A 227 -11.37 12.22 6.85
C GLY A 227 -11.69 12.21 8.35
N ARG A 228 -10.78 11.75 9.21
CA ARG A 228 -10.93 11.76 10.68
C ARG A 228 -10.51 13.10 11.29
N VAL A 229 -11.01 14.19 10.71
CA VAL A 229 -10.61 15.57 11.03
C VAL A 229 -10.90 15.95 12.50
N GLU A 230 -12.03 15.51 13.03
CA GLU A 230 -12.42 15.82 14.42
C GLU A 230 -11.41 15.25 15.43
N HIS A 231 -10.93 14.03 15.20
CA HIS A 231 -9.90 13.41 16.02
C HIS A 231 -8.59 14.22 15.98
N CYS A 232 -8.19 14.67 14.80
CA CYS A 232 -6.97 15.45 14.63
C CYS A 232 -7.08 16.86 15.23
N LEU A 233 -8.24 17.50 15.10
CA LEU A 233 -8.49 18.82 15.69
C LEU A 233 -8.44 18.78 17.23
N SER A 234 -8.87 17.68 17.86
CA SER A 234 -8.75 17.53 19.31
C SER A 234 -7.31 17.52 19.81
N LEU A 235 -6.35 17.11 18.96
CA LEU A 235 -4.92 17.08 19.27
C LEU A 235 -4.22 18.43 19.07
N ILE A 236 -4.79 19.35 18.28
CA ILE A 236 -4.24 20.69 18.06
C ILE A 236 -4.46 21.59 19.29
N HIS A 237 -5.38 21.22 20.18
CA HIS A 237 -5.73 21.97 21.40
C HIS A 237 -5.08 21.41 22.67
N ILE A 238 -4.13 20.47 22.54
CA ILE A 238 -3.27 20.02 23.63
C ILE A 238 -2.05 20.95 23.73
#